data_7625b680545e0611f3637328bb265f31
#
_entry.id   7625b680545e0611f3637328bb265f31
#
_cell.length_a   1.000
_cell.length_b   1.000
_cell.length_c   1.000
_cell.angle_alpha   90.00
_cell.angle_beta   90.00
_cell.angle_gamma   90.00
#
_symmetry.space_group_name_H-M   'P 1'
#
loop_
_entity.id
_entity.type
_entity.pdbx_description
1 polymer ?
#
loop_
_entity_poly.entity_id
_entity_poly.type
_entity_poly.pdbx_seq_one_letter_code
_entity_poly.pdbx_strand_id
1 'polypeptide(L)'
;MSGLSVQFRRVVELLKSSQYRDARELMLEASAMAPAAPAELLELAQRLLYFNLVESLREVAARLLERPLWHAAAESDVAALLSMAGEQDLASRLLERAIGVGSADPGQLYNRSQLHLYAGRFAEAEADLRRCLVDAPAMAKAHWALSKLPSALADPAELAKLRTLAAGLAEATQDQAFLRFALFNRLDRSRQDDEAAWQELAAGCRAKRTVVKYDAMATQRLFDALESMPAPRASAATSTSALTPIFVVGMHRSGTTLLERILGNHSDVSEGGELYDFPAQLRLAVGRHFSGPVDAAVAEKAAQLDFGQVGRGYLEQVRWRAGGRPFLVDKLPSNFVNVGFIQRALPGARIIHMRRGAMDTCYSNLKELFSNACAYSYDQGELADYYAGYRRLMAHWHEQAPGRILDVSYEALARDPQAEATRILEFCGLPWQDACLDVASPRGAVNTASSAQVREPIHQRNIAAWQRHAAHLAPLAARLREHGVE
;
A
#
# COMPACT_ATOMS: atom_id res chain seq x y z
N MET A 1 -23.39 -28.33 11.84
CA MET A 1 -22.33 -27.54 11.21
C MET A 1 -22.88 -27.00 9.89
N SER A 2 -22.68 -25.72 9.62
CA SER A 2 -23.09 -25.12 8.36
C SER A 2 -22.25 -25.63 7.19
N GLY A 3 -22.74 -25.45 5.95
CA GLY A 3 -21.99 -25.80 4.75
C GLY A 3 -20.66 -25.04 4.67
N LEU A 4 -20.60 -23.74 5.06
CA LEU A 4 -19.36 -22.93 5.07
C LEU A 4 -18.33 -23.46 6.07
N SER A 5 -18.74 -23.82 7.28
CA SER A 5 -17.82 -24.40 8.28
C SER A 5 -17.16 -25.71 7.79
N VAL A 6 -17.84 -26.49 6.95
CA VAL A 6 -17.27 -27.68 6.31
C VAL A 6 -16.22 -27.26 5.26
N GLN A 7 -16.54 -26.29 4.42
CA GLN A 7 -15.62 -25.80 3.39
C GLN A 7 -14.35 -25.18 4.00
N PHE A 8 -14.48 -24.39 5.08
CA PHE A 8 -13.33 -23.79 5.74
C PHE A 8 -12.33 -24.83 6.28
N ARG A 9 -12.84 -25.92 6.86
CA ARG A 9 -11.95 -27.03 7.31
C ARG A 9 -11.24 -27.67 6.14
N ARG A 10 -11.97 -27.93 5.03
CA ARG A 10 -11.36 -28.51 3.84
C ARG A 10 -10.29 -27.60 3.22
N VAL A 11 -10.54 -26.27 3.20
CA VAL A 11 -9.49 -25.29 2.78
C VAL A 11 -8.23 -25.41 3.65
N VAL A 12 -8.38 -25.55 4.99
CA VAL A 12 -7.22 -25.72 5.88
C VAL A 12 -6.48 -27.03 5.59
N GLU A 13 -7.18 -28.12 5.31
CA GLU A 13 -6.58 -29.40 4.95
C GLU A 13 -5.82 -29.31 3.63
N LEU A 14 -6.40 -28.69 2.61
CA LEU A 14 -5.76 -28.46 1.31
C LEU A 14 -4.49 -27.61 1.45
N LEU A 15 -4.54 -26.54 2.25
CA LEU A 15 -3.36 -25.70 2.50
C LEU A 15 -2.26 -26.45 3.23
N LYS A 16 -2.60 -27.31 4.21
CA LYS A 16 -1.62 -28.19 4.90
C LYS A 16 -0.99 -29.20 3.95
N SER A 17 -1.74 -29.64 2.94
CA SER A 17 -1.27 -30.57 1.91
C SER A 17 -0.62 -29.87 0.70
N SER A 18 -0.30 -28.56 0.81
CA SER A 18 0.29 -27.73 -0.26
C SER A 18 -0.54 -27.65 -1.55
N GLN A 19 -1.86 -27.83 -1.44
CA GLN A 19 -2.82 -27.76 -2.53
C GLN A 19 -3.45 -26.34 -2.59
N TYR A 20 -2.62 -25.31 -2.81
CA TYR A 20 -3.04 -23.91 -2.75
C TYR A 20 -4.09 -23.55 -3.81
N ARG A 21 -3.98 -24.12 -5.03
CA ARG A 21 -4.92 -23.88 -6.13
C ARG A 21 -6.31 -24.40 -5.78
N ASP A 22 -6.38 -25.65 -5.34
CA ASP A 22 -7.65 -26.29 -4.97
C ASP A 22 -8.31 -25.60 -3.78
N ALA A 23 -7.51 -25.14 -2.82
CA ALA A 23 -7.98 -24.35 -1.68
C ALA A 23 -8.60 -23.00 -2.12
N ARG A 24 -7.99 -22.33 -3.11
CA ARG A 24 -8.52 -21.08 -3.69
C ARG A 24 -9.82 -21.31 -4.47
N GLU A 25 -9.88 -22.34 -5.30
CA GLU A 25 -11.08 -22.71 -6.06
C GLU A 25 -12.25 -23.01 -5.11
N LEU A 26 -12.00 -23.78 -4.08
CA LEU A 26 -12.98 -24.07 -3.05
C LEU A 26 -13.48 -22.80 -2.32
N MET A 27 -12.60 -21.82 -2.10
CA MET A 27 -13.00 -20.52 -1.52
C MET A 27 -13.82 -19.69 -2.50
N LEU A 28 -13.51 -19.76 -3.79
CA LEU A 28 -14.32 -19.09 -4.82
C LEU A 28 -15.76 -19.65 -4.85
N GLU A 29 -15.92 -20.98 -4.83
CA GLU A 29 -17.23 -21.64 -4.72
C GLU A 29 -17.94 -21.26 -3.41
N ALA A 30 -17.22 -21.27 -2.28
CA ALA A 30 -17.78 -20.93 -0.96
C ALA A 30 -18.25 -19.46 -0.89
N SER A 31 -17.72 -18.56 -1.70
CA SER A 31 -18.13 -17.15 -1.72
C SER A 31 -19.59 -16.93 -2.11
N ALA A 32 -20.20 -17.87 -2.85
CA ALA A 32 -21.61 -17.84 -3.22
C ALA A 32 -22.55 -18.28 -2.07
N MET A 33 -22.02 -18.93 -1.03
CA MET A 33 -22.81 -19.45 0.07
C MET A 33 -23.19 -18.34 1.06
N ALA A 34 -24.38 -18.47 1.69
CA ALA A 34 -24.82 -17.56 2.73
C ALA A 34 -24.23 -17.99 4.09
N PRO A 35 -23.55 -17.08 4.82
CA PRO A 35 -23.10 -17.36 6.18
C PRO A 35 -24.31 -17.59 7.12
N ALA A 36 -24.22 -18.59 7.99
CA ALA A 36 -25.24 -18.92 8.99
C ALA A 36 -24.97 -18.23 10.35
N ALA A 37 -23.73 -17.73 10.57
CA ALA A 37 -23.32 -17.08 11.80
C ALA A 37 -22.39 -15.88 11.50
N PRO A 38 -22.36 -14.84 12.37
CA PRO A 38 -21.47 -13.68 12.19
C PRO A 38 -19.99 -14.05 12.07
N ALA A 39 -19.53 -15.04 12.85
CA ALA A 39 -18.16 -15.54 12.76
C ALA A 39 -17.83 -16.17 11.40
N GLU A 40 -18.79 -16.84 10.75
CA GLU A 40 -18.59 -17.40 9.40
C GLU A 40 -18.48 -16.31 8.34
N LEU A 41 -19.20 -15.20 8.50
CA LEU A 41 -19.10 -14.06 7.61
C LEU A 41 -17.69 -13.45 7.67
N LEU A 42 -17.19 -13.22 8.88
CA LEU A 42 -15.85 -12.68 9.08
C LEU A 42 -14.76 -13.63 8.53
N GLU A 43 -14.88 -14.92 8.85
CA GLU A 43 -13.93 -15.93 8.35
C GLU A 43 -13.96 -16.04 6.83
N LEU A 44 -15.15 -15.98 6.19
CA LEU A 44 -15.29 -15.94 4.73
C LEU A 44 -14.55 -14.75 4.15
N ALA A 45 -14.82 -13.55 4.66
CA ALA A 45 -14.20 -12.32 4.19
C ALA A 45 -12.67 -12.33 4.34
N GLN A 46 -12.16 -12.79 5.48
CA GLN A 46 -10.71 -12.93 5.72
C GLN A 46 -10.05 -13.91 4.75
N ARG A 47 -10.69 -15.07 4.48
CA ARG A 47 -10.17 -16.06 3.54
C ARG A 47 -10.22 -15.58 2.09
N LEU A 48 -11.28 -14.87 1.69
CA LEU A 48 -11.35 -14.24 0.37
C LEU A 48 -10.19 -13.25 0.18
N LEU A 49 -9.90 -12.45 1.18
CA LEU A 49 -8.76 -11.51 1.15
C LEU A 49 -7.41 -12.25 1.15
N TYR A 50 -7.26 -13.34 1.91
CA TYR A 50 -6.05 -14.17 1.90
C TYR A 50 -5.69 -14.70 0.51
N PHE A 51 -6.70 -15.10 -0.27
CA PHE A 51 -6.52 -15.56 -1.65
C PHE A 51 -6.58 -14.42 -2.69
N ASN A 52 -6.70 -13.17 -2.25
CA ASN A 52 -6.90 -11.98 -3.10
C ASN A 52 -8.12 -12.11 -4.03
N LEU A 53 -9.21 -12.70 -3.53
CA LEU A 53 -10.50 -12.81 -4.21
C LEU A 53 -11.36 -11.56 -3.91
N VAL A 54 -10.87 -10.40 -4.32
CA VAL A 54 -11.46 -9.09 -3.97
C VAL A 54 -12.83 -8.92 -4.65
N GLU A 55 -13.01 -9.36 -5.88
CA GLU A 55 -14.31 -9.30 -6.57
C GLU A 55 -15.37 -10.12 -5.83
N SER A 56 -15.05 -11.34 -5.40
CA SER A 56 -15.95 -12.16 -4.58
C SER A 56 -16.25 -11.52 -3.22
N LEU A 57 -15.28 -10.85 -2.59
CA LEU A 57 -15.51 -10.10 -1.35
C LEU A 57 -16.48 -8.93 -1.59
N ARG A 58 -16.40 -8.23 -2.71
CA ARG A 58 -17.33 -7.18 -3.12
C ARG A 58 -18.74 -7.72 -3.30
N GLU A 59 -18.89 -8.88 -3.96
CA GLU A 59 -20.18 -9.54 -4.15
C GLU A 59 -20.82 -9.95 -2.81
N VAL A 60 -20.01 -10.48 -1.87
CA VAL A 60 -20.48 -10.76 -0.50
C VAL A 60 -21.01 -9.47 0.15
N ALA A 61 -20.26 -8.38 0.05
CA ALA A 61 -20.64 -7.07 0.60
C ALA A 61 -21.92 -6.51 -0.06
N ALA A 62 -22.04 -6.63 -1.40
CA ALA A 62 -23.21 -6.20 -2.13
C ALA A 62 -24.47 -6.94 -1.66
N ARG A 63 -24.41 -8.28 -1.54
CA ARG A 63 -25.50 -9.11 -1.02
C ARG A 63 -25.88 -8.75 0.42
N LEU A 64 -24.91 -8.37 1.27
CA LEU A 64 -25.22 -7.86 2.61
C LEU A 64 -26.02 -6.56 2.54
N LEU A 65 -25.64 -5.64 1.66
CA LEU A 65 -26.33 -4.35 1.51
C LEU A 65 -27.75 -4.44 0.95
N GLU A 66 -28.07 -5.51 0.22
CA GLU A 66 -29.43 -5.79 -0.30
C GLU A 66 -30.40 -6.32 0.76
N ARG A 67 -29.91 -6.71 1.93
CA ARG A 67 -30.71 -7.30 3.03
C ARG A 67 -30.80 -6.33 4.20
N PRO A 68 -31.77 -6.47 5.09
CA PRO A 68 -31.77 -5.80 6.39
C PRO A 68 -30.45 -6.08 7.13
N LEU A 69 -29.99 -5.11 7.94
CA LEU A 69 -28.83 -5.32 8.79
C LEU A 69 -28.97 -6.60 9.62
N TRP A 70 -28.00 -7.48 9.46
CA TRP A 70 -28.03 -8.77 10.14
C TRP A 70 -27.22 -8.74 11.44
N HIS A 71 -25.97 -8.21 11.40
CA HIS A 71 -25.10 -8.16 12.58
C HIS A 71 -24.09 -7.02 12.44
N ALA A 72 -24.31 -5.93 13.18
CA ALA A 72 -23.53 -4.68 13.04
C ALA A 72 -22.01 -4.86 13.20
N ALA A 73 -21.58 -5.61 14.24
CA ALA A 73 -20.14 -5.82 14.47
C ALA A 73 -19.47 -6.59 13.31
N ALA A 74 -20.09 -7.71 12.85
CA ALA A 74 -19.51 -8.50 11.76
C ALA A 74 -19.46 -7.73 10.43
N GLU A 75 -20.49 -6.93 10.13
CA GLU A 75 -20.50 -6.09 8.93
C GLU A 75 -19.50 -4.94 9.02
N SER A 76 -19.28 -4.39 10.21
CA SER A 76 -18.19 -3.44 10.48
C SER A 76 -16.80 -4.06 10.25
N ASP A 77 -16.60 -5.32 10.66
CA ASP A 77 -15.34 -6.03 10.42
C ASP A 77 -15.12 -6.30 8.92
N VAL A 78 -16.19 -6.68 8.19
CA VAL A 78 -16.13 -6.84 6.71
C VAL A 78 -15.82 -5.50 6.04
N ALA A 79 -16.38 -4.39 6.51
CA ALA A 79 -16.07 -3.05 6.01
C ALA A 79 -14.58 -2.70 6.18
N ALA A 80 -13.98 -3.08 7.32
CA ALA A 80 -12.54 -2.89 7.52
C ALA A 80 -11.70 -3.70 6.53
N LEU A 81 -12.08 -4.96 6.25
CA LEU A 81 -11.41 -5.81 5.25
C LEU A 81 -11.55 -5.26 3.82
N LEU A 82 -12.73 -4.75 3.45
CA LEU A 82 -12.96 -4.06 2.17
C LEU A 82 -12.08 -2.82 2.03
N SER A 83 -11.97 -2.02 3.08
CA SER A 83 -11.08 -0.85 3.09
C SER A 83 -9.62 -1.24 2.86
N MET A 84 -9.15 -2.34 3.48
CA MET A 84 -7.82 -2.90 3.23
C MET A 84 -7.64 -3.36 1.77
N ALA A 85 -8.69 -3.86 1.14
CA ALA A 85 -8.71 -4.28 -0.26
C ALA A 85 -8.83 -3.12 -1.27
N GLY A 86 -8.91 -1.87 -0.80
CA GLY A 86 -9.09 -0.68 -1.64
C GLY A 86 -10.54 -0.34 -2.00
N GLU A 87 -11.53 -1.08 -1.45
CA GLU A 87 -12.95 -0.96 -1.77
C GLU A 87 -13.67 0.03 -0.85
N GLN A 88 -13.26 1.31 -0.92
CA GLN A 88 -13.63 2.35 0.04
C GLN A 88 -15.14 2.67 0.05
N ASP A 89 -15.80 2.68 -1.12
CA ASP A 89 -17.23 2.99 -1.23
C ASP A 89 -18.09 1.91 -0.57
N LEU A 90 -17.80 0.64 -0.83
CA LEU A 90 -18.52 -0.48 -0.19
C LEU A 90 -18.23 -0.54 1.31
N ALA A 91 -16.97 -0.29 1.70
CA ALA A 91 -16.58 -0.22 3.11
C ALA A 91 -17.37 0.88 3.84
N SER A 92 -17.48 2.08 3.25
CA SER A 92 -18.22 3.21 3.83
C SER A 92 -19.70 2.85 4.01
N ARG A 93 -20.35 2.34 2.97
CA ARG A 93 -21.78 1.96 3.02
C ARG A 93 -22.08 0.91 4.07
N LEU A 94 -21.26 -0.14 4.19
CA LEU A 94 -21.44 -1.17 5.22
C LEU A 94 -21.23 -0.60 6.62
N LEU A 95 -20.17 0.19 6.82
CA LEU A 95 -19.86 0.74 8.12
C LEU A 95 -20.89 1.77 8.58
N GLU A 96 -21.35 2.66 7.68
CA GLU A 96 -22.40 3.62 7.98
C GLU A 96 -23.71 2.93 8.38
N ARG A 97 -24.06 1.85 7.68
CA ARG A 97 -25.22 1.03 8.06
C ARG A 97 -25.05 0.36 9.43
N ALA A 98 -23.89 -0.17 9.71
CA ALA A 98 -23.59 -0.82 10.99
C ALA A 98 -23.66 0.17 12.18
N ILE A 99 -23.20 1.40 11.99
CA ILE A 99 -23.24 2.48 12.98
C ILE A 99 -24.67 3.02 13.17
N GLY A 100 -25.47 3.09 12.10
CA GLY A 100 -26.81 3.70 12.12
C GLY A 100 -27.83 3.02 13.06
N VAL A 101 -27.52 1.83 13.60
CA VAL A 101 -28.42 1.03 14.45
C VAL A 101 -28.14 1.18 15.96
N GLY A 102 -27.11 1.94 16.34
CA GLY A 102 -26.74 2.14 17.74
C GLY A 102 -25.71 3.23 17.96
N SER A 103 -25.18 3.34 19.17
CA SER A 103 -24.01 4.19 19.40
C SER A 103 -22.79 3.49 18.80
N ALA A 104 -22.04 4.20 17.94
CA ALA A 104 -20.79 3.70 17.39
C ALA A 104 -19.78 3.44 18.53
N ASP A 105 -19.17 2.25 18.52
CA ASP A 105 -18.04 1.97 19.40
C ASP A 105 -16.75 2.67 18.92
N PRO A 106 -15.72 2.84 19.78
CA PRO A 106 -14.48 3.51 19.43
C PRO A 106 -13.76 2.90 18.21
N GLY A 107 -13.85 1.57 18.01
CA GLY A 107 -13.26 0.89 16.86
C GLY A 107 -13.97 1.25 15.55
N GLN A 108 -15.28 1.32 15.56
CA GLN A 108 -16.10 1.73 14.43
C GLN A 108 -15.84 3.20 14.05
N LEU A 109 -15.78 4.10 15.05
CA LEU A 109 -15.45 5.51 14.84
C LEU A 109 -14.05 5.66 14.24
N TYR A 110 -13.07 4.91 14.76
CA TYR A 110 -11.73 4.87 14.19
C TYR A 110 -11.74 4.40 12.72
N ASN A 111 -12.42 3.30 12.41
CA ASN A 111 -12.50 2.78 11.05
C ASN A 111 -13.19 3.78 10.10
N ARG A 112 -14.27 4.44 10.54
CA ARG A 112 -14.93 5.48 9.74
C ARG A 112 -14.05 6.68 9.52
N SER A 113 -13.28 7.10 10.51
CA SER A 113 -12.30 8.18 10.37
C SER A 113 -11.25 7.89 9.29
N GLN A 114 -10.79 6.62 9.16
CA GLN A 114 -9.87 6.23 8.10
C GLN A 114 -10.51 6.35 6.71
N LEU A 115 -11.78 5.94 6.56
CA LEU A 115 -12.53 6.10 5.30
C LEU A 115 -12.72 7.58 4.95
N HIS A 116 -12.99 8.43 5.94
CA HIS A 116 -13.04 9.89 5.76
C HIS A 116 -11.68 10.47 5.33
N LEU A 117 -10.58 10.01 5.95
CA LEU A 117 -9.22 10.40 5.56
C LEU A 117 -8.91 10.05 4.09
N TYR A 118 -9.22 8.82 3.67
CA TYR A 118 -9.02 8.39 2.28
C TYR A 118 -9.90 9.17 1.30
N ALA A 119 -11.10 9.58 1.72
CA ALA A 119 -11.99 10.42 0.93
C ALA A 119 -11.63 11.93 0.96
N GLY A 120 -10.64 12.34 1.81
CA GLY A 120 -10.27 13.76 1.99
C GLY A 120 -11.25 14.55 2.85
N ARG A 121 -12.17 13.90 3.55
CA ARG A 121 -13.11 14.52 4.48
C ARG A 121 -12.45 14.67 5.85
N PHE A 122 -11.52 15.63 5.96
CA PHE A 122 -10.68 15.79 7.15
C PHE A 122 -11.43 16.25 8.39
N ALA A 123 -12.47 17.08 8.23
CA ALA A 123 -13.27 17.56 9.36
C ALA A 123 -14.08 16.42 9.98
N GLU A 124 -14.69 15.57 9.16
CA GLU A 124 -15.44 14.40 9.61
C GLU A 124 -14.50 13.36 10.25
N ALA A 125 -13.31 13.16 9.68
CA ALA A 125 -12.30 12.29 10.27
C ALA A 125 -11.86 12.77 11.66
N GLU A 126 -11.67 14.09 11.82
CA GLU A 126 -11.33 14.70 13.10
C GLU A 126 -12.45 14.53 14.13
N ALA A 127 -13.69 14.77 13.74
CA ALA A 127 -14.85 14.62 14.62
C ALA A 127 -14.97 13.17 15.14
N ASP A 128 -14.84 12.18 14.26
CA ASP A 128 -14.87 10.77 14.64
C ASP A 128 -13.72 10.39 15.56
N LEU A 129 -12.49 10.84 15.28
CA LEU A 129 -11.32 10.55 16.12
C LEU A 129 -11.43 11.21 17.51
N ARG A 130 -11.92 12.46 17.57
CA ARG A 130 -12.15 13.13 18.85
C ARG A 130 -13.22 12.42 19.66
N ARG A 131 -14.33 12.01 19.04
CA ARG A 131 -15.36 11.23 19.70
C ARG A 131 -14.83 9.87 20.17
N CYS A 132 -14.06 9.17 19.34
CA CYS A 132 -13.39 7.92 19.70
C CYS A 132 -12.54 8.10 20.98
N LEU A 133 -11.79 9.20 21.09
CA LEU A 133 -10.92 9.49 22.24
C LEU A 133 -11.66 9.97 23.50
N VAL A 134 -12.93 10.32 23.40
CA VAL A 134 -13.79 10.54 24.59
C VAL A 134 -14.08 9.20 25.27
N ASP A 135 -14.44 8.18 24.48
CA ASP A 135 -14.84 6.87 25.01
C ASP A 135 -13.64 5.94 25.23
N ALA A 136 -12.53 6.17 24.50
CA ALA A 136 -11.29 5.40 24.59
C ALA A 136 -10.05 6.34 24.63
N PRO A 137 -9.82 7.09 25.73
CA PRO A 137 -8.82 8.15 25.80
C PRO A 137 -7.36 7.66 25.66
N ALA A 138 -7.10 6.37 25.86
CA ALA A 138 -5.78 5.75 25.72
C ALA A 138 -5.57 5.05 24.36
N MET A 139 -6.51 5.12 23.41
CA MET A 139 -6.38 4.45 22.11
C MET A 139 -5.25 5.10 21.27
N ALA A 140 -4.06 4.53 21.35
CA ALA A 140 -2.84 5.06 20.74
C ALA A 140 -2.95 5.27 19.23
N LYS A 141 -3.58 4.34 18.49
CA LYS A 141 -3.80 4.45 17.05
C LYS A 141 -4.69 5.64 16.67
N ALA A 142 -5.66 6.02 17.52
CA ALA A 142 -6.53 7.18 17.27
C ALA A 142 -5.77 8.50 17.49
N HIS A 143 -4.91 8.59 18.48
CA HIS A 143 -4.01 9.74 18.67
C HIS A 143 -3.05 9.91 17.49
N TRP A 144 -2.49 8.81 16.97
CA TRP A 144 -1.65 8.83 15.79
C TRP A 144 -2.41 9.30 14.55
N ALA A 145 -3.60 8.74 14.29
CA ALA A 145 -4.42 9.15 13.15
C ALA A 145 -4.78 10.64 13.23
N LEU A 146 -5.16 11.13 14.42
CA LEU A 146 -5.46 12.55 14.65
C LEU A 146 -4.23 13.43 14.37
N SER A 147 -3.01 12.98 14.73
CA SER A 147 -1.78 13.74 14.49
C SER A 147 -1.43 13.91 13.01
N LYS A 148 -1.99 13.09 12.13
CA LYS A 148 -1.78 13.18 10.66
C LYS A 148 -2.67 14.24 10.00
N LEU A 149 -3.72 14.68 10.66
CA LEU A 149 -4.64 15.68 10.11
C LEU A 149 -3.97 17.06 9.93
N PRO A 150 -4.35 17.83 8.91
CA PRO A 150 -3.83 19.19 8.72
C PRO A 150 -4.05 20.11 9.92
N SER A 151 -5.16 19.93 10.65
CA SER A 151 -5.53 20.69 11.86
C SER A 151 -4.71 20.34 13.11
N ALA A 152 -3.94 19.25 13.10
CA ALA A 152 -3.20 18.78 14.27
C ALA A 152 -1.97 19.66 14.55
N LEU A 153 -2.12 20.64 15.45
CA LEU A 153 -1.05 21.52 15.90
C LEU A 153 -0.32 20.96 17.13
N ALA A 154 0.86 21.50 17.42
CA ALA A 154 1.62 21.21 18.63
C ALA A 154 1.07 22.01 19.83
N ASP A 155 -0.11 21.63 20.31
CA ASP A 155 -0.67 22.18 21.55
C ASP A 155 0.08 21.59 22.76
N PRO A 156 0.61 22.42 23.69
CA PRO A 156 1.35 21.95 24.85
C PRO A 156 0.57 20.97 25.73
N ALA A 157 -0.74 21.14 25.91
CA ALA A 157 -1.58 20.27 26.71
C ALA A 157 -1.73 18.88 26.03
N GLU A 158 -1.94 18.85 24.72
CA GLU A 158 -1.99 17.59 23.96
C GLU A 158 -0.64 16.87 23.95
N LEU A 159 0.48 17.62 23.81
CA LEU A 159 1.82 17.02 23.89
C LEU A 159 2.10 16.42 25.26
N ALA A 160 1.72 17.11 26.35
CA ALA A 160 1.86 16.60 27.72
C ALA A 160 1.03 15.32 27.93
N LYS A 161 -0.22 15.31 27.45
CA LYS A 161 -1.09 14.12 27.48
C LYS A 161 -0.46 12.94 26.76
N LEU A 162 0.00 13.14 25.51
CA LEU A 162 0.64 12.08 24.73
C LEU A 162 1.92 11.53 25.40
N ARG A 163 2.74 12.42 26.01
CA ARG A 163 3.93 12.01 26.77
C ARG A 163 3.58 11.18 28.00
N THR A 164 2.52 11.57 28.73
CA THR A 164 2.03 10.81 29.89
C THR A 164 1.55 9.42 29.47
N LEU A 165 0.77 9.32 28.39
CA LEU A 165 0.31 8.03 27.86
C LEU A 165 1.50 7.16 27.43
N ALA A 166 2.46 7.74 26.71
CA ALA A 166 3.65 7.02 26.25
C ALA A 166 4.52 6.53 27.42
N ALA A 167 4.69 7.34 28.49
CA ALA A 167 5.43 6.95 29.67
C ALA A 167 4.80 5.80 30.47
N GLY A 168 3.49 5.61 30.33
CA GLY A 168 2.74 4.50 30.97
C GLY A 168 2.83 3.17 30.22
N LEU A 169 3.44 3.14 29.05
CA LEU A 169 3.53 1.93 28.21
C LEU A 169 4.95 1.36 28.22
N ALA A 170 5.05 0.03 28.02
CA ALA A 170 6.33 -0.60 27.76
C ALA A 170 6.93 -0.10 26.42
N GLU A 171 8.26 0.09 26.37
CA GLU A 171 8.95 0.70 25.24
C GLU A 171 8.82 -0.09 23.91
N ALA A 172 8.70 -1.41 23.99
CA ALA A 172 8.70 -2.32 22.83
C ALA A 172 7.28 -2.73 22.43
N THR A 173 6.36 -1.77 22.27
CA THR A 173 4.97 -2.06 21.90
C THR A 173 4.52 -1.27 20.67
N GLN A 174 3.51 -1.79 19.98
CA GLN A 174 2.89 -1.09 18.85
C GLN A 174 2.24 0.23 19.29
N ASP A 175 1.64 0.27 20.48
CA ASP A 175 0.99 1.48 21.02
C ASP A 175 2.03 2.56 21.38
N GLN A 176 3.21 2.15 21.89
CA GLN A 176 4.32 3.06 22.09
C GLN A 176 4.76 3.69 20.75
N ALA A 177 4.87 2.88 19.68
CA ALA A 177 5.18 3.41 18.35
C ALA A 177 4.13 4.43 17.90
N PHE A 178 2.84 4.13 18.02
CA PHE A 178 1.78 5.07 17.65
C PHE A 178 1.89 6.40 18.39
N LEU A 179 2.09 6.39 19.70
CA LEU A 179 2.17 7.62 20.49
C LEU A 179 3.43 8.44 20.18
N ARG A 180 4.58 7.78 19.99
CA ARG A 180 5.84 8.46 19.62
C ARG A 180 5.76 9.10 18.24
N PHE A 181 5.20 8.40 17.25
CA PHE A 181 4.94 8.98 15.93
C PHE A 181 3.88 10.10 15.98
N ALA A 182 2.89 10.03 16.88
CA ALA A 182 1.94 11.12 17.09
C ALA A 182 2.63 12.39 17.64
N LEU A 183 3.51 12.23 18.60
CA LEU A 183 4.34 13.32 19.15
C LEU A 183 5.24 13.91 18.06
N PHE A 184 5.96 13.05 17.34
CA PHE A 184 6.80 13.47 16.20
C PHE A 184 6.00 14.30 15.19
N ASN A 185 4.85 13.80 14.70
CA ASN A 185 4.06 14.47 13.68
C ASN A 185 3.65 15.89 14.08
N ARG A 186 3.29 16.09 15.36
CA ARG A 186 2.90 17.41 15.89
C ARG A 186 4.11 18.35 16.02
N LEU A 187 5.22 17.85 16.53
CA LEU A 187 6.46 18.62 16.71
C LEU A 187 7.10 18.97 15.35
N ASP A 188 7.19 18.01 14.41
CA ASP A 188 7.74 18.24 13.07
C ASP A 188 6.93 19.30 12.30
N ARG A 189 5.60 19.30 12.47
CA ARG A 189 4.73 20.29 11.82
C ARG A 189 4.90 21.68 12.42
N SER A 190 5.10 21.80 13.74
CA SER A 190 5.28 23.10 14.38
C SER A 190 6.58 23.80 14.01
N ARG A 191 7.62 23.04 13.65
CA ARG A 191 8.97 23.51 13.32
C ARG A 191 9.62 24.36 14.42
N GLN A 192 9.20 24.19 15.68
CA GLN A 192 9.68 24.97 16.82
C GLN A 192 10.88 24.32 17.51
N ASP A 193 10.93 22.97 17.49
CA ASP A 193 11.95 22.20 18.18
C ASP A 193 12.25 20.92 17.37
N ASP A 194 13.22 21.03 16.46
CA ASP A 194 13.63 19.92 15.59
C ASP A 194 14.33 18.80 16.37
N GLU A 195 15.00 19.13 17.49
CA GLU A 195 15.64 18.13 18.36
C GLU A 195 14.59 17.28 19.09
N ALA A 196 13.59 17.91 19.72
CA ALA A 196 12.51 17.17 20.35
C ALA A 196 11.72 16.32 19.34
N ALA A 197 11.47 16.84 18.13
CA ALA A 197 10.84 16.07 17.06
C ALA A 197 11.66 14.82 16.70
N TRP A 198 12.97 14.97 16.52
CA TRP A 198 13.85 13.87 16.22
C TRP A 198 13.88 12.81 17.33
N GLN A 199 13.96 13.21 18.59
CA GLN A 199 13.96 12.29 19.72
C GLN A 199 12.71 11.40 19.76
N GLU A 200 11.53 11.99 19.47
CA GLU A 200 10.29 11.23 19.40
C GLU A 200 10.25 10.30 18.19
N LEU A 201 10.75 10.74 17.02
CA LEU A 201 10.88 9.89 15.84
C LEU A 201 11.80 8.69 16.12
N ALA A 202 12.98 8.93 16.68
CA ALA A 202 13.95 7.89 17.00
C ALA A 202 13.38 6.87 18.01
N ALA A 203 12.66 7.35 19.03
CA ALA A 203 11.98 6.49 20.00
C ALA A 203 10.85 5.67 19.34
N GLY A 204 10.07 6.30 18.46
CA GLY A 204 9.01 5.63 17.69
C GLY A 204 9.56 4.55 16.76
N CYS A 205 10.64 4.84 16.04
CA CYS A 205 11.33 3.88 15.18
C CYS A 205 11.85 2.68 15.99
N ARG A 206 12.52 2.90 17.12
CA ARG A 206 12.96 1.81 18.02
C ARG A 206 11.79 0.94 18.47
N ALA A 207 10.69 1.56 18.96
CA ALA A 207 9.50 0.82 19.36
C ALA A 207 8.91 -0.01 18.21
N LYS A 208 8.78 0.58 17.03
CA LYS A 208 8.24 -0.13 15.86
C LYS A 208 9.16 -1.24 15.39
N ARG A 209 10.49 -1.01 15.36
CA ARG A 209 11.46 -2.01 14.91
C ARG A 209 11.44 -3.29 15.76
N THR A 210 11.10 -3.19 17.05
CA THR A 210 10.97 -4.37 17.92
C THR A 210 9.72 -5.20 17.65
N VAL A 211 8.65 -4.59 17.14
CA VAL A 211 7.39 -5.32 16.86
C VAL A 211 7.27 -5.83 15.43
N VAL A 212 8.07 -5.31 14.50
CA VAL A 212 8.11 -5.82 13.13
C VAL A 212 9.25 -6.82 12.97
N LYS A 213 9.01 -7.84 12.13
CA LYS A 213 10.05 -8.81 11.77
C LYS A 213 10.66 -8.39 10.43
N TYR A 214 11.91 -7.99 10.45
CA TYR A 214 12.70 -7.75 9.24
C TYR A 214 13.91 -8.68 9.20
N ASP A 215 14.05 -9.42 8.13
CA ASP A 215 15.19 -10.29 7.84
C ASP A 215 15.98 -9.71 6.67
N ALA A 216 17.06 -9.01 6.99
CA ALA A 216 17.94 -8.40 6.00
C ALA A 216 18.61 -9.45 5.09
N MET A 217 18.95 -10.61 5.63
CA MET A 217 19.55 -11.71 4.83
C MET A 217 18.52 -12.31 3.87
N ALA A 218 17.26 -12.46 4.27
CA ALA A 218 16.21 -12.92 3.36
C ALA A 218 15.94 -11.89 2.25
N THR A 219 15.99 -10.59 2.58
CA THR A 219 15.87 -9.51 1.59
C THR A 219 17.03 -9.53 0.59
N GLN A 220 18.28 -9.70 1.08
CA GLN A 220 19.44 -9.80 0.20
C GLN A 220 19.35 -11.02 -0.71
N ARG A 221 19.01 -12.21 -0.15
CA ARG A 221 18.79 -13.41 -0.97
C ARG A 221 17.73 -13.23 -2.04
N LEU A 222 16.65 -12.47 -1.74
CA LEU A 222 15.64 -12.16 -2.73
C LEU A 222 16.21 -11.31 -3.86
N PHE A 223 16.95 -10.24 -3.56
CA PHE A 223 17.56 -9.38 -4.59
C PHE A 223 18.55 -10.16 -5.45
N ASP A 224 19.42 -10.97 -4.84
CA ASP A 224 20.38 -11.80 -5.56
C ASP A 224 19.69 -12.83 -6.47
N ALA A 225 18.62 -13.46 -6.01
CA ALA A 225 17.84 -14.40 -6.81
C ALA A 225 17.15 -13.70 -8.00
N LEU A 226 16.63 -12.48 -7.80
CA LEU A 226 16.00 -11.69 -8.85
C LEU A 226 17.02 -11.23 -9.91
N GLU A 227 18.21 -10.80 -9.49
CA GLU A 227 19.32 -10.41 -10.40
C GLU A 227 19.88 -11.61 -11.16
N SER A 228 19.75 -12.82 -10.61
CA SER A 228 20.17 -14.07 -11.27
C SER A 228 19.15 -14.59 -12.28
N MET A 229 17.96 -13.99 -12.37
CA MET A 229 16.94 -14.42 -13.32
C MET A 229 17.44 -14.22 -14.78
N PRO A 230 17.25 -15.22 -15.66
CA PRO A 230 17.63 -15.05 -17.08
C PRO A 230 16.87 -13.88 -17.72
N ALA A 231 17.44 -13.24 -18.74
CA ALA A 231 16.75 -12.15 -19.45
C ALA A 231 15.39 -12.57 -19.98
N PRO A 232 14.39 -11.65 -20.05
CA PRO A 232 13.11 -11.94 -20.68
C PRO A 232 13.35 -12.33 -22.13
N ARG A 233 12.89 -13.52 -22.53
CA ARG A 233 12.87 -13.86 -23.96
C ARG A 233 11.80 -13.01 -24.64
N ALA A 234 12.11 -12.46 -25.82
CA ALA A 234 11.11 -11.77 -26.60
C ALA A 234 9.96 -12.75 -26.90
N SER A 235 8.84 -12.58 -26.23
CA SER A 235 7.65 -13.34 -26.55
C SER A 235 6.95 -12.66 -27.71
N ALA A 236 6.75 -13.41 -28.79
CA ALA A 236 5.94 -12.96 -29.92
C ALA A 236 4.42 -12.96 -29.62
N ALA A 237 4.03 -13.24 -28.38
CA ALA A 237 2.65 -13.20 -27.95
C ALA A 237 2.18 -11.74 -27.89
N THR A 238 1.66 -11.23 -28.99
CA THR A 238 0.79 -10.05 -29.00
C THR A 238 -0.40 -10.37 -28.08
N SER A 239 -0.42 -9.71 -26.90
CA SER A 239 -1.63 -9.76 -26.08
C SER A 239 -2.79 -9.23 -26.89
N THR A 240 -3.76 -10.06 -27.18
CA THR A 240 -5.04 -9.68 -27.82
C THR A 240 -5.98 -8.98 -26.82
N SER A 241 -5.51 -8.71 -25.60
CA SER A 241 -6.29 -8.04 -24.58
C SER A 241 -6.50 -6.57 -24.94
N ALA A 242 -7.74 -6.12 -24.82
CA ALA A 242 -8.10 -4.70 -24.98
C ALA A 242 -7.62 -3.85 -23.78
N LEU A 243 -7.14 -4.46 -22.69
CA LEU A 243 -6.67 -3.78 -21.48
C LEU A 243 -5.15 -3.76 -21.44
N THR A 244 -4.56 -2.57 -21.30
CA THR A 244 -3.13 -2.34 -21.12
C THR A 244 -2.85 -1.90 -19.68
N PRO A 245 -2.17 -2.71 -18.86
CA PRO A 245 -1.74 -2.30 -17.54
C PRO A 245 -0.58 -1.29 -17.59
N ILE A 246 -0.64 -0.30 -16.70
CA ILE A 246 0.45 0.65 -16.42
C ILE A 246 0.91 0.38 -14.99
N PHE A 247 2.09 -0.23 -14.83
CA PHE A 247 2.68 -0.48 -13.51
C PHE A 247 3.49 0.72 -13.07
N VAL A 248 3.09 1.34 -11.94
CA VAL A 248 3.85 2.42 -11.30
C VAL A 248 4.62 1.83 -10.13
N VAL A 249 5.93 1.77 -10.26
CA VAL A 249 6.84 1.12 -9.31
C VAL A 249 7.88 2.10 -8.74
N GLY A 250 8.52 1.74 -7.64
CA GLY A 250 9.58 2.51 -7.00
C GLY A 250 9.66 2.26 -5.50
N MET A 251 10.49 3.02 -4.80
CA MET A 251 10.44 2.99 -3.34
C MET A 251 9.13 3.59 -2.82
N HIS A 252 8.64 3.10 -1.68
CA HIS A 252 7.58 3.80 -0.95
C HIS A 252 8.01 5.24 -0.72
N ARG A 253 7.09 6.17 -0.74
CA ARG A 253 7.34 7.61 -0.52
C ARG A 253 8.19 8.31 -1.61
N SER A 254 8.40 7.71 -2.77
CA SER A 254 9.08 8.35 -3.90
C SER A 254 8.18 9.28 -4.75
N GLY A 255 6.85 9.29 -4.51
CA GLY A 255 5.90 10.10 -5.28
C GLY A 255 5.00 9.28 -6.23
N THR A 256 4.97 7.96 -6.10
CA THR A 256 4.16 7.05 -6.93
C THR A 256 2.66 7.40 -6.93
N THR A 257 2.12 7.91 -5.81
CA THR A 257 0.71 8.32 -5.74
C THR A 257 0.42 9.59 -6.55
N LEU A 258 1.38 10.54 -6.63
CA LEU A 258 1.26 11.70 -7.49
C LEU A 258 1.20 11.28 -8.97
N LEU A 259 2.08 10.36 -9.35
CA LEU A 259 2.12 9.81 -10.72
C LEU A 259 0.83 9.05 -11.07
N GLU A 260 0.30 8.25 -10.14
CA GLU A 260 -1.00 7.57 -10.31
C GLU A 260 -2.12 8.57 -10.58
N ARG A 261 -2.16 9.69 -9.84
CA ARG A 261 -3.17 10.75 -10.03
C ARG A 261 -3.06 11.42 -11.40
N ILE A 262 -1.85 11.74 -11.85
CA ILE A 262 -1.63 12.30 -13.19
C ILE A 262 -2.19 11.38 -14.27
N LEU A 263 -1.88 10.09 -14.18
CA LEU A 263 -2.37 9.08 -15.12
C LEU A 263 -3.88 8.87 -15.00
N GLY A 264 -4.41 8.74 -13.78
CA GLY A 264 -5.82 8.47 -13.52
C GLY A 264 -6.77 9.61 -13.89
N ASN A 265 -6.24 10.83 -14.02
CA ASN A 265 -7.01 11.98 -14.54
C ASN A 265 -7.21 11.93 -16.06
N HIS A 266 -6.52 11.06 -16.77
CA HIS A 266 -6.77 10.82 -18.20
C HIS A 266 -8.07 10.03 -18.40
N SER A 267 -8.89 10.37 -19.39
CA SER A 267 -10.22 9.78 -19.64
C SER A 267 -10.15 8.26 -19.91
N ASP A 268 -9.08 7.79 -20.55
CA ASP A 268 -8.90 6.39 -20.95
C ASP A 268 -8.21 5.53 -19.87
N VAL A 269 -7.88 6.10 -18.72
CA VAL A 269 -7.12 5.44 -17.66
C VAL A 269 -7.97 5.26 -16.41
N SER A 270 -8.00 4.05 -15.85
CA SER A 270 -8.56 3.76 -14.52
C SER A 270 -7.46 3.71 -13.47
N GLU A 271 -7.71 4.32 -12.32
CA GLU A 271 -6.86 4.15 -11.12
C GLU A 271 -7.20 2.81 -10.45
N GLY A 272 -6.22 1.92 -10.33
CA GLY A 272 -6.38 0.65 -9.62
C GLY A 272 -5.96 0.71 -8.16
N GLY A 273 -5.11 1.66 -7.78
CA GLY A 273 -4.50 1.71 -6.46
C GLY A 273 -3.39 0.68 -6.28
N GLU A 274 -3.16 0.26 -5.03
CA GLU A 274 -2.15 -0.74 -4.68
C GLU A 274 -2.71 -2.15 -4.85
N LEU A 275 -2.49 -2.76 -6.04
CA LEU A 275 -3.03 -4.06 -6.40
C LEU A 275 -2.08 -5.20 -6.02
N TYR A 276 -2.62 -6.19 -5.32
CA TYR A 276 -1.92 -7.45 -5.02
C TYR A 276 -2.27 -8.57 -5.99
N ASP A 277 -2.90 -8.23 -7.12
CA ASP A 277 -3.39 -9.18 -8.12
C ASP A 277 -2.23 -9.88 -8.85
N PHE A 278 -1.16 -9.15 -9.19
CA PHE A 278 0.02 -9.76 -9.80
C PHE A 278 0.75 -10.72 -8.84
N PRO A 279 1.07 -10.37 -7.58
CA PRO A 279 1.53 -11.31 -6.57
C PRO A 279 0.61 -12.53 -6.36
N ALA A 280 -0.70 -12.34 -6.42
CA ALA A 280 -1.66 -13.45 -6.29
C ALA A 280 -1.53 -14.46 -7.44
N GLN A 281 -1.32 -14.00 -8.68
CA GLN A 281 -1.08 -14.88 -9.80
C GLN A 281 0.26 -15.63 -9.68
N LEU A 282 1.29 -15.01 -9.13
CA LEU A 282 2.55 -15.71 -8.84
C LEU A 282 2.33 -16.81 -7.78
N ARG A 283 1.54 -16.56 -6.71
CA ARG A 283 1.16 -17.59 -5.72
C ARG A 283 0.44 -18.76 -6.36
N LEU A 284 -0.48 -18.49 -7.29
CA LEU A 284 -1.16 -19.53 -8.07
C LEU A 284 -0.18 -20.30 -8.95
N ALA A 285 0.71 -19.62 -9.65
CA ALA A 285 1.68 -20.27 -10.54
C ALA A 285 2.61 -21.23 -9.77
N VAL A 286 3.08 -20.83 -8.57
CA VAL A 286 3.94 -21.69 -7.75
C VAL A 286 3.18 -22.67 -6.85
N GLY A 287 1.84 -22.55 -6.76
CA GLY A 287 0.99 -23.43 -5.97
C GLY A 287 1.14 -23.29 -4.44
N ARG A 288 1.62 -22.13 -3.96
CA ARG A 288 1.79 -21.85 -2.54
C ARG A 288 1.62 -20.38 -2.18
N HIS A 289 1.29 -20.13 -0.92
CA HIS A 289 1.32 -18.78 -0.36
C HIS A 289 2.76 -18.34 -0.05
N PHE A 290 3.05 -17.06 -0.21
CA PHE A 290 4.23 -16.35 0.31
C PHE A 290 3.82 -14.94 0.74
N SER A 291 4.54 -14.37 1.68
CA SER A 291 4.32 -13.00 2.15
C SER A 291 4.99 -11.99 1.22
N GLY A 292 4.40 -10.79 1.13
CA GLY A 292 4.93 -9.72 0.27
C GLY A 292 4.66 -9.94 -1.22
N PRO A 293 5.34 -9.14 -2.09
CA PRO A 293 5.14 -9.18 -3.54
C PRO A 293 5.70 -10.44 -4.20
N VAL A 294 6.84 -10.96 -3.72
CA VAL A 294 7.52 -12.17 -4.19
C VAL A 294 8.54 -12.60 -3.13
N ASP A 295 8.98 -13.88 -3.16
CA ASP A 295 10.12 -14.38 -2.37
C ASP A 295 11.21 -15.01 -3.25
N ALA A 296 12.40 -15.26 -2.67
CA ALA A 296 13.55 -15.80 -3.40
C ALA A 296 13.25 -17.14 -4.09
N ALA A 297 12.47 -18.03 -3.43
CA ALA A 297 12.15 -19.34 -4.00
C ALA A 297 11.24 -19.25 -5.25
N VAL A 298 10.47 -18.16 -5.41
CA VAL A 298 9.73 -17.89 -6.65
C VAL A 298 10.69 -17.45 -7.75
N ALA A 299 11.65 -16.58 -7.42
CA ALA A 299 12.66 -16.10 -8.36
C ALA A 299 13.55 -17.26 -8.88
N GLU A 300 14.00 -18.14 -7.99
CA GLU A 300 14.78 -19.34 -8.33
C GLU A 300 14.04 -20.31 -9.26
N LYS A 301 12.72 -20.36 -9.17
CA LYS A 301 11.84 -21.19 -10.03
C LYS A 301 11.30 -20.47 -11.24
N ALA A 302 11.72 -19.24 -11.52
CA ALA A 302 11.15 -18.41 -12.59
C ALA A 302 11.15 -19.11 -13.95
N ALA A 303 12.17 -19.91 -14.28
CA ALA A 303 12.25 -20.64 -15.55
C ALA A 303 11.17 -21.72 -15.74
N GLN A 304 10.52 -22.15 -14.63
CA GLN A 304 9.49 -23.20 -14.62
C GLN A 304 8.06 -22.60 -14.68
N LEU A 305 7.91 -21.27 -14.59
CA LEU A 305 6.61 -20.62 -14.54
C LEU A 305 6.01 -20.46 -15.94
N ASP A 306 4.71 -20.75 -16.07
CA ASP A 306 3.91 -20.35 -17.24
C ASP A 306 3.53 -18.88 -17.15
N PHE A 307 4.38 -18.02 -17.67
CA PHE A 307 4.15 -16.58 -17.69
C PHE A 307 2.92 -16.17 -18.51
N GLY A 308 2.55 -16.96 -19.52
CA GLY A 308 1.33 -16.74 -20.29
C GLY A 308 0.09 -16.92 -19.40
N GLN A 309 0.08 -17.94 -18.55
CA GLN A 309 -1.00 -18.17 -17.59
C GLN A 309 -1.04 -17.05 -16.54
N VAL A 310 0.11 -16.64 -15.99
CA VAL A 310 0.21 -15.53 -15.01
C VAL A 310 -0.37 -14.25 -15.62
N GLY A 311 0.01 -13.90 -16.85
CA GLY A 311 -0.46 -12.68 -17.51
C GLY A 311 -1.96 -12.71 -17.81
N ARG A 312 -2.48 -13.83 -18.34
CA ARG A 312 -3.93 -13.99 -18.59
C ARG A 312 -4.73 -13.90 -17.29
N GLY A 313 -4.30 -14.61 -16.26
CA GLY A 313 -4.97 -14.60 -14.96
C GLY A 313 -4.98 -13.22 -14.31
N TYR A 314 -3.89 -12.45 -14.43
CA TYR A 314 -3.85 -11.07 -13.97
C TYR A 314 -4.86 -10.18 -14.71
N LEU A 315 -4.85 -10.19 -16.06
CA LEU A 315 -5.75 -9.37 -16.86
C LEU A 315 -7.22 -9.71 -16.60
N GLU A 316 -7.55 -10.98 -16.41
CA GLU A 316 -8.88 -11.43 -16.05
C GLU A 316 -9.30 -10.91 -14.69
N GLN A 317 -8.42 -11.03 -13.68
CA GLN A 317 -8.69 -10.65 -12.29
C GLN A 317 -8.87 -9.14 -12.12
N VAL A 318 -8.19 -8.30 -12.91
CA VAL A 318 -8.29 -6.83 -12.79
C VAL A 318 -9.27 -6.17 -13.76
N ARG A 319 -9.86 -6.92 -14.70
CA ARG A 319 -10.71 -6.38 -15.77
C ARG A 319 -11.86 -5.52 -15.26
N TRP A 320 -12.52 -5.95 -14.20
CA TRP A 320 -13.64 -5.21 -13.62
C TRP A 320 -13.22 -3.83 -13.06
N ARG A 321 -11.98 -3.69 -12.59
CA ARG A 321 -11.42 -2.42 -12.09
C ARG A 321 -11.22 -1.40 -13.21
N ALA A 322 -11.01 -1.86 -14.43
CA ALA A 322 -10.81 -0.98 -15.58
C ALA A 322 -12.09 -0.20 -15.97
N GLY A 323 -13.28 -0.67 -15.56
CA GLY A 323 -14.53 0.03 -15.84
C GLY A 323 -14.79 0.27 -17.34
N GLY A 324 -14.28 -0.60 -18.21
CA GLY A 324 -14.35 -0.48 -19.67
C GLY A 324 -13.28 0.41 -20.32
N ARG A 325 -12.39 1.03 -19.53
CA ARG A 325 -11.29 1.84 -20.07
C ARG A 325 -10.14 0.97 -20.57
N PRO A 326 -9.39 1.42 -21.61
CA PRO A 326 -8.32 0.62 -22.22
C PRO A 326 -7.04 0.55 -21.36
N PHE A 327 -6.87 1.41 -20.36
CA PHE A 327 -5.71 1.39 -19.48
C PHE A 327 -6.10 1.29 -18.01
N LEU A 328 -5.29 0.56 -17.25
CA LEU A 328 -5.43 0.44 -15.78
C LEU A 328 -4.07 0.69 -15.12
N VAL A 329 -4.02 1.63 -14.20
CA VAL A 329 -2.82 1.84 -13.37
C VAL A 329 -2.84 0.86 -12.19
N ASP A 330 -1.79 0.04 -12.10
CA ASP A 330 -1.43 -0.76 -10.93
C ASP A 330 -0.26 -0.06 -10.23
N LYS A 331 -0.56 0.67 -9.17
CA LYS A 331 0.44 1.42 -8.43
C LYS A 331 0.74 0.71 -7.10
N LEU A 332 1.53 -0.33 -7.14
CA LEU A 332 2.13 -0.94 -5.98
C LEU A 332 3.64 -0.65 -6.01
N PRO A 333 4.15 0.28 -5.19
CA PRO A 333 5.56 0.67 -5.22
C PRO A 333 6.49 -0.53 -5.19
N SER A 334 6.23 -1.50 -4.30
CA SER A 334 7.03 -2.72 -4.14
C SER A 334 6.99 -3.67 -5.36
N ASN A 335 6.15 -3.44 -6.37
CA ASN A 335 6.22 -4.19 -7.63
C ASN A 335 7.54 -3.98 -8.41
N PHE A 336 8.44 -3.12 -7.93
CA PHE A 336 9.80 -3.05 -8.50
C PHE A 336 10.53 -4.41 -8.41
N VAL A 337 10.24 -5.25 -7.40
CA VAL A 337 10.79 -6.61 -7.32
C VAL A 337 10.14 -7.57 -8.33
N ASN A 338 8.99 -7.22 -8.86
CA ASN A 338 8.24 -8.03 -9.83
C ASN A 338 8.47 -7.62 -11.29
N VAL A 339 9.26 -6.59 -11.56
CA VAL A 339 9.46 -6.06 -12.93
C VAL A 339 9.86 -7.15 -13.92
N GLY A 340 10.82 -8.00 -13.57
CA GLY A 340 11.23 -9.10 -14.44
C GLY A 340 10.16 -10.14 -14.70
N PHE A 341 9.24 -10.38 -13.77
CA PHE A 341 8.06 -11.25 -13.95
C PHE A 341 6.98 -10.56 -14.80
N ILE A 342 6.72 -9.27 -14.54
CA ILE A 342 5.74 -8.47 -15.27
C ILE A 342 6.12 -8.41 -16.75
N GLN A 343 7.37 -8.14 -17.08
CA GLN A 343 7.86 -8.07 -18.46
C GLN A 343 7.68 -9.38 -19.22
N ARG A 344 7.78 -10.53 -18.54
CA ARG A 344 7.56 -11.87 -19.14
C ARG A 344 6.09 -12.19 -19.29
N ALA A 345 5.28 -11.88 -18.27
CA ALA A 345 3.86 -12.24 -18.23
C ALA A 345 3.00 -11.29 -19.08
N LEU A 346 3.38 -10.02 -19.16
CA LEU A 346 2.61 -8.93 -19.77
C LEU A 346 3.53 -8.08 -20.68
N PRO A 347 3.97 -8.60 -21.83
CA PRO A 347 4.92 -7.89 -22.69
C PRO A 347 4.38 -6.55 -23.24
N GLY A 348 3.05 -6.34 -23.23
CA GLY A 348 2.39 -5.08 -23.61
C GLY A 348 2.27 -4.07 -22.47
N ALA A 349 2.55 -4.44 -21.22
CA ALA A 349 2.43 -3.53 -20.08
C ALA A 349 3.42 -2.36 -20.17
N ARG A 350 3.01 -1.20 -19.64
CA ARG A 350 3.88 -0.04 -19.44
C ARG A 350 4.41 -0.06 -18.02
N ILE A 351 5.72 0.14 -17.84
CA ILE A 351 6.34 0.17 -16.51
C ILE A 351 6.96 1.55 -16.32
N ILE A 352 6.50 2.25 -15.29
CA ILE A 352 7.01 3.58 -14.94
C ILE A 352 7.63 3.50 -13.56
N HIS A 353 8.90 3.83 -13.50
CA HIS A 353 9.70 3.81 -12.30
C HIS A 353 9.84 5.22 -11.73
N MET A 354 9.15 5.47 -10.62
CA MET A 354 9.20 6.76 -9.92
C MET A 354 10.43 6.84 -9.02
N ARG A 355 11.33 7.75 -9.35
CA ARG A 355 12.59 8.00 -8.64
C ARG A 355 12.51 9.30 -7.84
N ARG A 356 13.22 9.31 -6.73
CA ARG A 356 13.42 10.50 -5.90
C ARG A 356 14.78 10.43 -5.24
N GLY A 357 15.38 11.58 -4.89
CA GLY A 357 16.65 11.65 -4.19
C GLY A 357 16.74 10.68 -3.01
N ALA A 358 17.88 10.02 -2.84
CA ALA A 358 18.05 8.93 -1.88
C ALA A 358 17.71 9.36 -0.45
N MET A 359 18.30 10.48 0.01
CA MET A 359 18.07 11.00 1.36
C MET A 359 16.61 11.40 1.60
N ASP A 360 15.97 12.06 0.63
CA ASP A 360 14.54 12.43 0.75
C ASP A 360 13.62 11.21 0.78
N THR A 361 13.92 10.18 -0.02
CA THR A 361 13.17 8.93 -0.02
C THR A 361 13.33 8.21 1.31
N CYS A 362 14.57 8.01 1.76
CA CYS A 362 14.87 7.30 3.00
C CYS A 362 14.30 8.04 4.22
N TYR A 363 14.51 9.36 4.34
CA TYR A 363 13.90 10.13 5.43
C TYR A 363 12.37 10.09 5.40
N SER A 364 11.75 10.15 4.22
CA SER A 364 10.30 10.05 4.08
C SER A 364 9.77 8.66 4.45
N ASN A 365 10.56 7.59 4.28
CA ASN A 365 10.25 6.26 4.78
C ASN A 365 10.40 6.18 6.30
N LEU A 366 11.52 6.66 6.86
CA LEU A 366 11.82 6.61 8.29
C LEU A 366 10.74 7.29 9.14
N LYS A 367 10.20 8.43 8.66
CA LYS A 367 9.18 9.20 9.37
C LYS A 367 7.75 8.73 9.14
N GLU A 368 7.51 7.71 8.32
CA GLU A 368 6.18 7.16 8.11
C GLU A 368 5.97 5.89 8.94
N LEU A 369 4.91 5.86 9.72
CA LEU A 369 4.51 4.66 10.43
C LEU A 369 3.68 3.76 9.51
N PHE A 370 4.36 2.90 8.78
CA PHE A 370 3.74 1.88 7.96
C PHE A 370 3.10 0.77 8.81
N SER A 371 2.24 -0.06 8.21
CA SER A 371 1.75 -1.29 8.82
C SER A 371 2.93 -2.27 9.04
N ASN A 372 3.02 -3.35 8.28
CA ASN A 372 4.15 -4.28 8.32
C ASN A 372 4.88 -4.41 6.97
N ALA A 373 4.46 -3.63 5.96
CA ALA A 373 4.95 -3.76 4.59
C ALA A 373 6.39 -3.27 4.41
N CYS A 374 6.82 -2.27 5.21
CA CYS A 374 8.14 -1.64 5.09
C CYS A 374 8.94 -1.82 6.39
N ALA A 375 9.14 -3.07 6.81
CA ALA A 375 9.80 -3.39 8.08
C ALA A 375 11.26 -2.87 8.17
N TYR A 376 11.91 -2.66 7.03
CA TYR A 376 13.26 -2.06 6.91
C TYR A 376 13.30 -0.57 7.25
N SER A 377 12.17 0.13 7.34
CA SER A 377 12.11 1.59 7.42
C SER A 377 12.50 2.16 8.79
N TYR A 378 12.62 1.34 9.83
CA TYR A 378 12.74 1.81 11.21
C TYR A 378 14.15 1.75 11.77
N ASP A 379 15.13 1.38 10.95
CA ASP A 379 16.56 1.45 11.23
C ASP A 379 17.27 2.12 10.05
N GLN A 380 18.19 3.05 10.31
CA GLN A 380 18.86 3.81 9.27
C GLN A 380 19.79 2.95 8.41
N GLY A 381 20.45 1.96 9.01
CA GLY A 381 21.33 1.03 8.29
C GLY A 381 20.54 0.07 7.39
N GLU A 382 19.50 -0.57 7.96
CA GLU A 382 18.62 -1.47 7.21
C GLU A 382 17.93 -0.75 6.05
N LEU A 383 17.51 0.50 6.26
CA LEU A 383 16.88 1.33 5.24
C LEU A 383 17.85 1.70 4.11
N ALA A 384 19.09 2.05 4.44
CA ALA A 384 20.12 2.34 3.45
C ALA A 384 20.47 1.09 2.61
N ASP A 385 20.65 -0.06 3.26
CA ASP A 385 20.95 -1.33 2.60
C ASP A 385 19.79 -1.75 1.67
N TYR A 386 18.55 -1.59 2.11
CA TYR A 386 17.37 -1.87 1.28
C TYR A 386 17.30 -0.92 0.07
N TYR A 387 17.54 0.37 0.28
CA TYR A 387 17.54 1.36 -0.80
C TYR A 387 18.64 1.07 -1.83
N ALA A 388 19.84 0.70 -1.38
CA ALA A 388 20.94 0.32 -2.27
C ALA A 388 20.60 -0.93 -3.10
N GLY A 389 20.03 -1.96 -2.46
CA GLY A 389 19.54 -3.15 -3.16
C GLY A 389 18.44 -2.84 -4.18
N TYR A 390 17.48 -1.99 -3.82
CA TYR A 390 16.47 -1.49 -4.76
C TYR A 390 17.09 -0.79 -5.99
N ARG A 391 18.06 0.10 -5.77
CA ARG A 391 18.72 0.82 -6.87
C ARG A 391 19.48 -0.13 -7.80
N ARG A 392 20.20 -1.10 -7.23
CA ARG A 392 20.92 -2.13 -7.97
C ARG A 392 19.96 -3.00 -8.80
N LEU A 393 18.85 -3.44 -8.18
CA LEU A 393 17.85 -4.26 -8.88
C LEU A 393 17.17 -3.48 -10.02
N MET A 394 16.84 -2.20 -9.83
CA MET A 394 16.25 -1.40 -10.91
C MET A 394 17.24 -1.18 -12.08
N ALA A 395 18.54 -0.97 -11.78
CA ALA A 395 19.57 -0.90 -12.82
C ALA A 395 19.63 -2.22 -13.62
N HIS A 396 19.59 -3.37 -12.92
CA HIS A 396 19.52 -4.69 -13.56
C HIS A 396 18.31 -4.82 -14.49
N TRP A 397 17.11 -4.38 -14.07
CA TRP A 397 15.93 -4.44 -14.94
C TRP A 397 16.05 -3.57 -16.18
N HIS A 398 16.67 -2.40 -16.09
CA HIS A 398 16.96 -1.56 -17.25
C HIS A 398 17.92 -2.21 -18.23
N GLU A 399 18.97 -2.87 -17.73
CA GLU A 399 19.93 -3.62 -18.54
C GLU A 399 19.31 -4.81 -19.25
N GLN A 400 18.44 -5.56 -18.55
CA GLN A 400 17.74 -6.73 -19.08
C GLN A 400 16.72 -6.39 -20.18
N ALA A 401 16.13 -5.20 -20.15
CA ALA A 401 15.09 -4.78 -21.08
C ALA A 401 15.18 -3.28 -21.40
N PRO A 402 16.17 -2.85 -22.21
CA PRO A 402 16.37 -1.44 -22.56
C PRO A 402 15.11 -0.82 -23.19
N GLY A 403 14.75 0.38 -22.73
CA GLY A 403 13.60 1.14 -23.25
C GLY A 403 12.22 0.64 -22.81
N ARG A 404 12.13 -0.40 -21.99
CA ARG A 404 10.87 -0.97 -21.49
C ARG A 404 10.38 -0.35 -20.18
N ILE A 405 11.23 0.40 -19.51
CA ILE A 405 10.94 1.08 -18.23
C ILE A 405 11.21 2.56 -18.41
N LEU A 406 10.24 3.40 -18.05
CA LEU A 406 10.41 4.85 -18.03
C LEU A 406 10.78 5.31 -16.62
N ASP A 407 11.97 5.89 -16.45
CA ASP A 407 12.33 6.60 -15.21
C ASP A 407 11.67 7.99 -15.18
N VAL A 408 11.00 8.30 -14.07
CA VAL A 408 10.41 9.62 -13.79
C VAL A 408 11.03 10.15 -12.49
N SER A 409 11.64 11.35 -12.54
CA SER A 409 12.15 12.02 -11.34
C SER A 409 11.04 12.81 -10.66
N TYR A 410 10.86 12.62 -9.34
CA TYR A 410 9.97 13.43 -8.52
C TYR A 410 10.33 14.91 -8.58
N GLU A 411 11.61 15.22 -8.54
CA GLU A 411 12.14 16.59 -8.57
C GLU A 411 11.88 17.26 -9.92
N ALA A 412 12.03 16.52 -11.03
CA ALA A 412 11.71 17.03 -12.37
C ALA A 412 10.20 17.25 -12.50
N LEU A 413 9.38 16.29 -12.08
CA LEU A 413 7.93 16.39 -12.08
C LEU A 413 7.42 17.55 -11.21
N ALA A 414 8.05 17.81 -10.05
CA ALA A 414 7.69 18.93 -9.19
C ALA A 414 8.14 20.28 -9.73
N ARG A 415 9.15 20.32 -10.62
CA ARG A 415 9.68 21.54 -11.23
C ARG A 415 8.91 21.93 -12.50
N ASP A 416 8.66 20.95 -13.35
CA ASP A 416 7.93 21.12 -14.61
C ASP A 416 6.93 19.96 -14.81
N PRO A 417 5.75 20.08 -14.15
CA PRO A 417 4.73 19.03 -14.22
C PRO A 417 4.23 18.77 -15.65
N GLN A 418 4.14 19.81 -16.49
CA GLN A 418 3.61 19.69 -17.85
C GLN A 418 4.56 18.89 -18.74
N ALA A 419 5.84 19.23 -18.74
CA ALA A 419 6.84 18.53 -19.56
C ALA A 419 6.96 17.05 -19.15
N GLU A 420 7.01 16.76 -17.85
CA GLU A 420 7.11 15.38 -17.36
C GLU A 420 5.81 14.59 -17.61
N ALA A 421 4.62 15.15 -17.39
CA ALA A 421 3.36 14.49 -17.69
C ALA A 421 3.22 14.20 -19.20
N THR A 422 3.63 15.11 -20.08
CA THR A 422 3.66 14.86 -21.53
C THR A 422 4.52 13.66 -21.86
N ARG A 423 5.74 13.62 -21.35
CA ARG A 423 6.68 12.49 -21.56
C ARG A 423 6.12 11.15 -21.05
N ILE A 424 5.43 11.17 -19.92
CA ILE A 424 4.78 10.00 -19.32
C ILE A 424 3.64 9.50 -20.23
N LEU A 425 2.76 10.41 -20.67
CA LEU A 425 1.63 10.06 -21.54
C LEU A 425 2.12 9.52 -22.89
N GLU A 426 3.12 10.15 -23.51
CA GLU A 426 3.74 9.67 -24.76
C GLU A 426 4.29 8.25 -24.60
N PHE A 427 5.00 7.97 -23.51
CA PHE A 427 5.50 6.60 -23.22
C PHE A 427 4.36 5.58 -23.10
N CYS A 428 3.22 5.98 -22.54
CA CYS A 428 2.04 5.15 -22.45
C CYS A 428 1.28 5.01 -23.79
N GLY A 429 1.54 5.88 -24.77
CA GLY A 429 0.78 5.98 -26.01
C GLY A 429 -0.56 6.68 -25.83
N LEU A 430 -0.64 7.59 -24.85
CA LEU A 430 -1.83 8.37 -24.51
C LEU A 430 -1.70 9.80 -25.07
N PRO A 431 -2.77 10.39 -25.63
CA PRO A 431 -2.77 11.78 -26.02
C PRO A 431 -2.75 12.70 -24.77
N TRP A 432 -2.26 13.94 -24.96
CA TRP A 432 -2.30 14.95 -23.91
C TRP A 432 -3.75 15.32 -23.53
N GLN A 433 -3.98 15.46 -22.22
CA GLN A 433 -5.21 16.01 -21.65
C GLN A 433 -4.86 16.95 -20.48
N ASP A 434 -5.37 18.19 -20.49
CA ASP A 434 -5.10 19.19 -19.44
C ASP A 434 -5.53 18.71 -18.05
N ALA A 435 -6.57 17.88 -17.99
CA ALA A 435 -7.06 17.28 -16.75
C ALA A 435 -5.98 16.46 -15.99
N CYS A 436 -4.94 15.96 -16.68
CA CYS A 436 -3.85 15.21 -16.05
C CYS A 436 -3.09 16.02 -15.01
N LEU A 437 -3.06 17.36 -15.11
CA LEU A 437 -2.40 18.22 -14.14
C LEU A 437 -3.29 18.65 -12.96
N ASP A 438 -4.59 18.36 -13.01
CA ASP A 438 -5.53 18.69 -11.93
C ASP A 438 -5.52 17.61 -10.81
N VAL A 439 -4.35 17.43 -10.20
CA VAL A 439 -4.15 16.38 -9.17
C VAL A 439 -4.86 16.70 -7.85
N ALA A 440 -5.17 17.97 -7.59
CA ALA A 440 -5.84 18.40 -6.36
C ALA A 440 -7.36 18.19 -6.40
N SER A 441 -7.94 17.94 -7.58
CA SER A 441 -9.38 17.69 -7.73
C SER A 441 -9.83 16.48 -6.94
N PRO A 442 -10.96 16.55 -6.21
CA PRO A 442 -11.43 15.46 -5.36
C PRO A 442 -12.03 14.31 -6.19
N ARG A 443 -11.20 13.52 -6.84
CA ARG A 443 -11.61 12.30 -7.55
C ARG A 443 -11.17 11.08 -6.75
N GLY A 444 -12.15 10.29 -6.32
CA GLY A 444 -11.93 8.99 -5.68
C GLY A 444 -11.25 9.02 -4.29
N ALA A 445 -11.29 7.91 -3.60
CA ALA A 445 -10.59 7.70 -2.34
C ALA A 445 -9.12 7.30 -2.61
N VAL A 446 -8.19 7.87 -1.86
CA VAL A 446 -6.75 7.58 -1.96
C VAL A 446 -6.31 6.75 -0.77
N ASN A 447 -6.24 5.43 -0.94
CA ASN A 447 -5.84 4.50 0.11
C ASN A 447 -4.31 4.33 0.15
N THR A 448 -3.58 5.37 0.54
CA THR A 448 -2.12 5.32 0.70
C THR A 448 -1.64 6.16 1.87
N ALA A 449 -0.41 5.92 2.32
CA ALA A 449 0.25 6.75 3.33
C ALA A 449 0.38 8.24 2.93
N SER A 450 0.21 8.55 1.62
CA SER A 450 0.29 9.89 1.04
C SER A 450 -1.08 10.54 0.80
N SER A 451 -2.18 9.97 1.31
CA SER A 451 -3.56 10.38 0.99
C SER A 451 -3.85 11.87 1.23
N ALA A 452 -3.29 12.47 2.27
CA ALA A 452 -3.43 13.91 2.54
C ALA A 452 -2.58 14.76 1.59
N GLN A 453 -1.36 14.32 1.27
CA GLN A 453 -0.38 15.10 0.50
C GLN A 453 -0.75 15.23 -0.99
N VAL A 454 -1.36 14.20 -1.58
CA VAL A 454 -1.73 14.21 -3.01
C VAL A 454 -2.99 15.03 -3.32
N ARG A 455 -3.62 15.62 -2.32
CA ARG A 455 -4.77 16.56 -2.47
C ARG A 455 -4.35 18.02 -2.49
N GLU A 456 -3.05 18.27 -2.40
CA GLU A 456 -2.47 19.60 -2.58
C GLU A 456 -1.95 19.74 -4.02
N PRO A 457 -1.88 20.98 -4.57
CA PRO A 457 -1.19 21.23 -5.83
C PRO A 457 0.24 20.72 -5.80
N ILE A 458 0.79 20.35 -6.95
CA ILE A 458 2.18 19.90 -7.07
C ILE A 458 3.12 20.98 -6.52
N HIS A 459 4.00 20.62 -5.58
CA HIS A 459 4.89 21.56 -4.90
C HIS A 459 6.26 20.96 -4.58
N GLN A 460 7.25 21.82 -4.35
CA GLN A 460 8.65 21.44 -4.08
C GLN A 460 9.00 21.35 -2.59
N ARG A 461 8.05 21.59 -1.66
CA ARG A 461 8.31 21.66 -0.19
C ARG A 461 8.93 20.39 0.41
N ASN A 462 8.75 19.27 -0.26
CA ASN A 462 9.26 17.98 0.21
C ASN A 462 10.67 17.66 -0.35
N ILE A 463 11.24 18.51 -1.19
CA ILE A 463 12.60 18.37 -1.71
C ILE A 463 13.58 18.90 -0.65
N ALA A 464 14.61 18.12 -0.34
CA ALA A 464 15.60 18.41 0.69
C ALA A 464 15.06 18.55 2.12
N ALA A 465 13.85 18.03 2.39
CA ALA A 465 13.21 18.12 3.71
C ALA A 465 14.01 17.42 4.83
N TRP A 466 14.85 16.45 4.47
CA TRP A 466 15.75 15.74 5.39
C TRP A 466 16.82 16.64 6.02
N GLN A 467 17.18 17.76 5.37
CA GLN A 467 18.27 18.65 5.81
C GLN A 467 18.06 19.22 7.23
N ARG A 468 16.80 19.37 7.67
CA ARG A 468 16.48 19.79 9.03
C ARG A 468 17.03 18.86 10.11
N HIS A 469 17.22 17.59 9.77
CA HIS A 469 17.72 16.54 10.64
C HIS A 469 19.05 15.96 10.15
N ALA A 470 19.82 16.72 9.35
CA ALA A 470 21.02 16.25 8.67
C ALA A 470 22.07 15.62 9.63
N ALA A 471 22.25 16.22 10.81
CA ALA A 471 23.17 15.70 11.83
C ALA A 471 22.76 14.30 12.31
N HIS A 472 21.48 14.10 12.55
CA HIS A 472 20.93 12.83 13.00
C HIS A 472 20.83 11.77 11.88
N LEU A 473 20.77 12.19 10.63
CA LEU A 473 20.74 11.33 9.45
C LEU A 473 22.15 11.06 8.90
N ALA A 474 23.21 11.52 9.58
CA ALA A 474 24.59 11.24 9.17
C ALA A 474 24.91 9.74 9.05
N PRO A 475 24.43 8.84 9.94
CA PRO A 475 24.63 7.40 9.78
C PRO A 475 23.97 6.85 8.50
N LEU A 476 22.76 7.27 8.18
CA LEU A 476 22.06 6.91 6.93
C LEU A 476 22.85 7.38 5.71
N ALA A 477 23.28 8.65 5.70
CA ALA A 477 24.06 9.23 4.60
C ALA A 477 25.41 8.53 4.42
N ALA A 478 26.09 8.17 5.53
CA ALA A 478 27.34 7.42 5.48
C ALA A 478 27.13 6.04 4.85
N ARG A 479 26.09 5.31 5.29
CA ARG A 479 25.79 3.98 4.78
C ARG A 479 25.39 3.98 3.31
N LEU A 480 24.62 4.97 2.85
CA LEU A 480 24.29 5.16 1.44
C LEU A 480 25.56 5.39 0.59
N ARG A 481 26.49 6.23 1.07
CA ARG A 481 27.77 6.47 0.38
C ARG A 481 28.66 5.23 0.30
N GLU A 482 28.67 4.37 1.34
CA GLU A 482 29.37 3.08 1.30
C GLU A 482 28.85 2.19 0.15
N HIS A 483 27.59 2.32 -0.20
CA HIS A 483 26.96 1.64 -1.33
C HIS A 483 27.07 2.40 -2.67
N GLY A 484 27.82 3.50 -2.74
CA GLY A 484 27.93 4.33 -3.95
C GLY A 484 26.63 5.05 -4.34
N VAL A 485 25.76 5.31 -3.36
CA VAL A 485 24.52 6.07 -3.54
C VAL A 485 24.73 7.50 -3.03
N GLU A 486 24.63 8.47 -3.94
CA GLU A 486 24.72 9.91 -3.66
C GLU A 486 23.35 10.54 -3.35
#